data_403089d992f8f5b0250993b23d36c091
#
_entry.id   403089d992f8f5b0250993b23d36c091
#
_cell.length_a   1.000
_cell.length_b   1.000
_cell.length_c   1.000
_cell.angle_alpha   90.00
_cell.angle_beta   90.00
_cell.angle_gamma   90.00
#
_symmetry.space_group_name_H-M   'P 1'
#
loop_
_entity.id
_entity.type
_entity.pdbx_description
1 polymer ?
#
loop_
_entity_poly.entity_id
_entity_poly.type
_entity_poly.pdbx_seq_one_letter_code
_entity_poly.pdbx_strand_id
1 'polypeptide(L)'
;MNNIITQMLAKYEIKNVDDEINALKEIIQEIVLSGLSRGNFFDVAAFYGGTALRIFHHLDRFSEDLDFALIEANSDFQLSSYFPYIERELKAYGLNLEVSTKKKINESNITSAVVRGGTLEHILKFFPNRENNQYNYLLKKIKIKFNVDINPPSGANYEYKYKLLPSPHQIRIYDMSSLFAGKIHAILCRNWKIRVKGRDLYDYVFFLANHTSVNLELIKNKLIASNYIDPNSSFDILVLKKLLIAKFSMIDYKEAKEDVLPFIKDFQSLNLWSQDFFCNITEDLH
;
A
#
# COMPACT_ATOMS: atom_id res chain seq x y z
N MET A 1 -8.78 -23.73 16.87
CA MET A 1 -8.32 -22.74 15.86
C MET A 1 -9.10 -22.98 14.57
N ASN A 2 -9.52 -21.93 13.87
CA ASN A 2 -10.18 -22.11 12.58
C ASN A 2 -9.16 -22.70 11.59
N ASN A 3 -9.52 -23.80 10.92
CA ASN A 3 -8.65 -24.54 10.00
C ASN A 3 -8.06 -23.65 8.89
N ILE A 4 -8.80 -22.61 8.46
CA ILE A 4 -8.38 -21.69 7.39
C ILE A 4 -7.23 -20.80 7.84
N ILE A 5 -7.29 -20.22 9.05
CA ILE A 5 -6.17 -19.40 9.57
C ILE A 5 -4.91 -20.24 9.72
N THR A 6 -5.02 -21.47 10.23
CA THR A 6 -3.90 -22.39 10.32
C THR A 6 -3.31 -22.70 8.94
N GLN A 7 -4.17 -22.92 7.94
CA GLN A 7 -3.77 -23.16 6.56
C GLN A 7 -3.08 -21.91 5.93
N MET A 8 -3.56 -20.72 6.25
CA MET A 8 -2.93 -19.48 5.80
C MET A 8 -1.57 -19.27 6.46
N LEU A 9 -1.46 -19.51 7.77
CA LEU A 9 -0.19 -19.40 8.51
C LEU A 9 0.87 -20.39 8.00
N ALA A 10 0.47 -21.57 7.56
CA ALA A 10 1.40 -22.58 7.03
C ALA A 10 2.17 -22.13 5.76
N LYS A 11 1.76 -21.03 5.12
CA LYS A 11 2.46 -20.43 3.98
C LYS A 11 3.67 -19.58 4.38
N TYR A 12 3.81 -19.26 5.68
CA TYR A 12 4.86 -18.38 6.18
C TYR A 12 5.93 -19.18 6.89
N GLU A 13 7.18 -18.86 6.61
CA GLU A 13 8.32 -19.33 7.39
C GLU A 13 8.46 -18.41 8.62
N ILE A 14 8.03 -18.91 9.78
CA ILE A 14 8.03 -18.17 11.05
C ILE A 14 9.24 -18.61 11.86
N LYS A 15 10.21 -17.73 12.04
CA LYS A 15 11.45 -17.96 12.81
C LYS A 15 11.44 -17.25 14.16
N ASN A 16 10.67 -16.17 14.25
CA ASN A 16 10.62 -15.30 15.43
C ASN A 16 9.23 -14.67 15.58
N VAL A 17 9.04 -13.91 16.67
CA VAL A 17 7.76 -13.25 16.99
C VAL A 17 7.40 -12.17 15.96
N ASP A 18 8.37 -11.50 15.35
CA ASP A 18 8.11 -10.46 14.35
C ASP A 18 7.60 -11.08 13.05
N ASP A 19 8.13 -12.24 12.64
CA ASP A 19 7.61 -13.02 11.51
C ASP A 19 6.15 -13.43 11.77
N GLU A 20 5.84 -13.87 12.99
CA GLU A 20 4.47 -14.26 13.37
C GLU A 20 3.52 -13.06 13.31
N ILE A 21 3.93 -11.91 13.86
CA ILE A 21 3.15 -10.67 13.81
C ILE A 21 2.92 -10.22 12.36
N ASN A 22 3.93 -10.28 11.52
CA ASN A 22 3.82 -9.90 10.12
C ASN A 22 2.90 -10.86 9.33
N ALA A 23 3.02 -12.17 9.55
CA ALA A 23 2.12 -13.17 8.96
C ALA A 23 0.66 -12.95 9.38
N LEU A 24 0.41 -12.70 10.68
CA LEU A 24 -0.93 -12.40 11.19
C LEU A 24 -1.48 -11.09 10.62
N LYS A 25 -0.66 -10.03 10.49
CA LYS A 25 -1.08 -8.80 9.82
C LYS A 25 -1.54 -9.06 8.40
N GLU A 26 -0.76 -9.79 7.60
CA GLU A 26 -1.07 -10.10 6.21
C GLU A 26 -2.34 -10.96 6.10
N ILE A 27 -2.52 -11.96 6.96
CA ILE A 27 -3.75 -12.76 7.03
C ILE A 27 -4.97 -11.88 7.35
N ILE A 28 -4.86 -10.98 8.33
CA ILE A 28 -5.95 -10.07 8.67
C ILE A 28 -6.25 -9.12 7.51
N GLN A 29 -5.23 -8.63 6.80
CA GLN A 29 -5.41 -7.82 5.59
C GLN A 29 -6.19 -8.59 4.52
N GLU A 30 -5.85 -9.86 4.26
CA GLU A 30 -6.58 -10.70 3.31
C GLU A 30 -8.04 -10.96 3.73
N ILE A 31 -8.31 -11.13 5.03
CA ILE A 31 -9.67 -11.26 5.57
C ILE A 31 -10.46 -9.94 5.40
N VAL A 32 -9.82 -8.79 5.64
CA VAL A 32 -10.43 -7.48 5.41
C VAL A 32 -10.78 -7.29 3.94
N LEU A 33 -9.88 -7.66 3.01
CA LEU A 33 -10.14 -7.60 1.57
C LEU A 33 -11.32 -8.48 1.17
N SER A 34 -11.44 -9.70 1.75
CA SER A 34 -12.61 -10.57 1.55
C SER A 34 -13.90 -9.91 2.03
N GLY A 35 -13.89 -9.31 3.23
CA GLY A 35 -15.05 -8.59 3.77
C GLY A 35 -15.47 -7.40 2.91
N LEU A 36 -14.51 -6.62 2.41
CA LEU A 36 -14.76 -5.50 1.50
C LEU A 36 -15.36 -5.99 0.17
N SER A 37 -14.85 -7.10 -0.38
CA SER A 37 -15.41 -7.71 -1.60
C SER A 37 -16.87 -8.11 -1.41
N ARG A 38 -17.22 -8.70 -0.26
CA ARG A 38 -18.61 -9.04 0.07
C ARG A 38 -19.53 -7.83 0.23
N GLY A 39 -18.96 -6.67 0.54
CA GLY A 39 -19.67 -5.40 0.60
C GLY A 39 -19.74 -4.66 -0.75
N ASN A 40 -19.29 -5.27 -1.83
CA ASN A 40 -19.21 -4.64 -3.17
C ASN A 40 -18.32 -3.37 -3.19
N PHE A 41 -17.36 -3.27 -2.28
CA PHE A 41 -16.44 -2.14 -2.21
C PHE A 41 -15.65 -1.96 -3.51
N PHE A 42 -15.28 -3.05 -4.15
CA PHE A 42 -14.48 -3.05 -5.38
C PHE A 42 -15.28 -2.68 -6.64
N ASP A 43 -16.59 -2.41 -6.52
CA ASP A 43 -17.36 -1.78 -7.60
C ASP A 43 -17.04 -0.29 -7.74
N VAL A 44 -16.68 0.35 -6.63
CA VAL A 44 -16.43 1.80 -6.56
C VAL A 44 -14.98 2.17 -6.25
N ALA A 45 -14.13 1.22 -5.86
CA ALA A 45 -12.76 1.45 -5.47
C ALA A 45 -11.80 0.39 -6.05
N ALA A 46 -10.53 0.74 -6.15
CA ALA A 46 -9.46 -0.17 -6.52
C ALA A 46 -8.35 -0.18 -5.45
N PHE A 47 -7.81 -1.36 -5.20
CA PHE A 47 -6.70 -1.59 -4.28
C PHE A 47 -5.37 -1.26 -4.94
N TYR A 48 -4.47 -0.58 -4.23
CA TYR A 48 -3.15 -0.25 -4.75
C TYR A 48 -2.10 -0.23 -3.64
N GLY A 49 -0.89 0.20 -3.97
CA GLY A 49 0.19 0.36 -2.99
C GLY A 49 1.00 -0.90 -2.70
N GLY A 50 1.83 -0.84 -1.66
CA GLY A 50 2.78 -1.91 -1.34
C GLY A 50 2.13 -3.23 -0.95
N THR A 51 0.96 -3.20 -0.33
CA THR A 51 0.24 -4.42 0.08
C THR A 51 -0.41 -5.09 -1.13
N ALA A 52 -0.87 -4.33 -2.13
CA ALA A 52 -1.33 -4.91 -3.40
C ALA A 52 -0.18 -5.65 -4.12
N LEU A 53 1.01 -5.05 -4.17
CA LEU A 53 2.22 -5.71 -4.71
C LEU A 53 2.55 -6.98 -3.92
N ARG A 54 2.51 -6.91 -2.59
CA ARG A 54 2.83 -8.06 -1.73
C ARG A 54 1.88 -9.23 -1.94
N ILE A 55 0.56 -8.97 -1.91
CA ILE A 55 -0.47 -10.01 -1.93
C ILE A 55 -0.68 -10.60 -3.33
N PHE A 56 -0.55 -9.79 -4.40
CA PHE A 56 -0.93 -10.17 -5.76
C PHE A 56 0.22 -10.29 -6.75
N HIS A 57 1.37 -9.68 -6.46
CA HIS A 57 2.52 -9.65 -7.37
C HIS A 57 3.80 -10.18 -6.74
N HIS A 58 3.71 -10.86 -5.59
CA HIS A 58 4.82 -11.55 -4.94
C HIS A 58 5.99 -10.64 -4.54
N LEU A 59 5.72 -9.38 -4.21
CA LEU A 59 6.74 -8.50 -3.63
C LEU A 59 7.29 -9.13 -2.35
N ASP A 60 8.61 -9.32 -2.27
CA ASP A 60 9.24 -10.07 -1.18
C ASP A 60 9.50 -9.24 0.09
N ARG A 61 8.76 -8.20 0.32
CA ARG A 61 8.77 -7.45 1.58
C ARG A 61 7.38 -7.34 2.17
N PHE A 62 7.32 -7.32 3.50
CA PHE A 62 6.07 -7.08 4.20
C PHE A 62 5.55 -5.65 3.98
N SER A 63 4.23 -5.52 4.05
CA SER A 63 3.53 -4.24 3.93
C SER A 63 2.41 -4.14 4.95
N GLU A 64 2.20 -2.94 5.51
CA GLU A 64 1.36 -2.77 6.69
C GLU A 64 0.01 -2.12 6.40
N ASP A 65 -0.05 -1.22 5.41
CA ASP A 65 -1.20 -0.37 5.15
C ASP A 65 -2.05 -0.95 4.00
N LEU A 66 -3.36 -0.74 4.04
CA LEU A 66 -4.28 -1.01 2.93
C LEU A 66 -4.62 0.32 2.27
N ASP A 67 -4.19 0.48 1.02
CA ASP A 67 -4.37 1.70 0.26
C ASP A 67 -5.36 1.47 -0.89
N PHE A 68 -6.38 2.33 -0.96
CA PHE A 68 -7.43 2.27 -1.99
C PHE A 68 -7.61 3.64 -2.63
N ALA A 69 -8.06 3.64 -3.88
CA ALA A 69 -8.53 4.84 -4.56
C ALA A 69 -9.94 4.57 -5.10
N LEU A 70 -10.82 5.55 -5.01
CA LEU A 70 -12.08 5.48 -5.71
C LEU A 70 -11.82 5.48 -7.23
N ILE A 71 -12.74 4.90 -8.00
CA ILE A 71 -12.68 4.93 -9.47
C ILE A 71 -13.10 6.30 -9.97
N GLU A 72 -14.12 6.84 -9.35
CA GLU A 72 -14.64 8.18 -9.58
C GLU A 72 -14.56 9.00 -8.30
N ALA A 73 -14.23 10.29 -8.42
CA ALA A 73 -14.17 11.18 -7.29
C ALA A 73 -15.52 11.29 -6.59
N ASN A 74 -15.54 11.10 -5.27
CA ASN A 74 -16.76 11.18 -4.46
C ASN A 74 -16.43 11.72 -3.06
N SER A 75 -16.78 12.98 -2.81
CA SER A 75 -16.56 13.64 -1.52
C SER A 75 -17.46 13.08 -0.40
N ASP A 76 -18.59 12.48 -0.76
CA ASP A 76 -19.57 11.95 0.20
C ASP A 76 -19.35 10.47 0.53
N PHE A 77 -18.26 9.90 0.02
CA PHE A 77 -17.92 8.51 0.26
C PHE A 77 -17.76 8.21 1.75
N GLN A 78 -18.47 7.18 2.22
CA GLN A 78 -18.46 6.75 3.62
C GLN A 78 -17.87 5.35 3.77
N LEU A 79 -16.60 5.27 4.16
CA LEU A 79 -15.93 3.98 4.40
C LEU A 79 -16.63 3.15 5.50
N SER A 80 -17.24 3.82 6.49
CA SER A 80 -17.91 3.16 7.61
C SER A 80 -19.09 2.27 7.20
N SER A 81 -19.68 2.48 6.01
CA SER A 81 -20.73 1.60 5.47
C SER A 81 -20.24 0.18 5.17
N TYR A 82 -18.93 -0.02 5.03
CA TYR A 82 -18.31 -1.31 4.77
C TYR A 82 -17.86 -2.05 6.04
N PHE A 83 -17.83 -1.39 7.21
CA PHE A 83 -17.36 -2.01 8.45
C PHE A 83 -18.16 -3.24 8.87
N PRO A 84 -19.49 -3.29 8.76
CA PRO A 84 -20.23 -4.49 9.10
C PRO A 84 -19.84 -5.73 8.31
N TYR A 85 -19.41 -5.55 7.05
CA TYR A 85 -18.92 -6.67 6.21
C TYR A 85 -17.56 -7.14 6.68
N ILE A 86 -16.64 -6.22 7.02
CA ILE A 86 -15.31 -6.54 7.54
C ILE A 86 -15.44 -7.28 8.88
N GLU A 87 -16.24 -6.75 9.82
CA GLU A 87 -16.44 -7.33 11.15
C GLU A 87 -17.07 -8.72 11.08
N ARG A 88 -18.05 -8.91 10.19
CA ARG A 88 -18.66 -10.21 9.95
C ARG A 88 -17.65 -11.22 9.44
N GLU A 89 -16.82 -10.82 8.49
CA GLU A 89 -15.79 -11.69 7.92
C GLU A 89 -14.74 -12.06 8.99
N LEU A 90 -14.20 -11.08 9.72
CA LEU A 90 -13.26 -11.32 10.82
C LEU A 90 -13.84 -12.30 11.85
N LYS A 91 -15.09 -12.10 12.27
CA LYS A 91 -15.78 -12.95 13.23
C LYS A 91 -15.98 -14.37 12.71
N ALA A 92 -16.27 -14.53 11.40
CA ALA A 92 -16.44 -15.84 10.77
C ALA A 92 -15.16 -16.70 10.86
N TYR A 93 -13.99 -16.07 10.88
CA TYR A 93 -12.70 -16.75 11.07
C TYR A 93 -12.24 -16.81 12.52
N GLY A 94 -13.12 -16.46 13.48
CA GLY A 94 -12.83 -16.55 14.91
C GLY A 94 -11.97 -15.40 15.44
N LEU A 95 -11.83 -14.33 14.66
CA LEU A 95 -11.15 -13.11 15.07
C LEU A 95 -12.19 -12.14 15.66
N ASN A 96 -12.31 -12.10 16.97
CA ASN A 96 -13.17 -11.16 17.68
C ASN A 96 -12.47 -9.79 17.73
N LEU A 97 -12.51 -9.08 16.61
CA LEU A 97 -11.87 -7.78 16.44
C LEU A 97 -12.94 -6.72 16.17
N GLU A 98 -12.89 -5.62 16.91
CA GLU A 98 -13.72 -4.45 16.64
C GLU A 98 -13.01 -3.54 15.63
N VAL A 99 -13.74 -3.08 14.64
CA VAL A 99 -13.28 -2.10 13.66
C VAL A 99 -13.66 -0.72 14.16
N SER A 100 -12.68 0.11 14.51
CA SER A 100 -12.93 1.50 14.90
C SER A 100 -12.18 2.49 14.02
N THR A 101 -12.87 3.57 13.65
CA THR A 101 -12.20 4.71 13.01
C THR A 101 -11.65 5.65 14.07
N LYS A 102 -10.37 5.99 13.96
CA LYS A 102 -9.82 7.12 14.70
C LYS A 102 -9.88 8.36 13.79
N LYS A 103 -10.84 9.24 14.00
CA LYS A 103 -10.79 10.58 13.41
C LYS A 103 -9.49 11.24 13.91
N LYS A 104 -8.64 11.71 13.01
CA LYS A 104 -7.58 12.65 13.40
C LYS A 104 -8.26 13.90 13.93
N ILE A 105 -7.95 14.26 15.19
CA ILE A 105 -8.48 15.46 15.87
C ILE A 105 -7.66 16.68 15.43
N ASN A 106 -7.55 16.92 14.14
CA ASN A 106 -7.01 18.19 13.63
C ASN A 106 -7.89 18.61 12.46
N GLU A 107 -8.93 19.37 12.78
CA GLU A 107 -9.88 19.91 11.79
C GLU A 107 -9.17 20.69 10.67
N SER A 108 -8.07 21.38 10.97
CA SER A 108 -7.27 22.11 9.98
C SER A 108 -6.58 21.20 8.95
N ASN A 109 -6.15 19.98 9.36
CA ASN A 109 -5.53 19.01 8.46
C ASN A 109 -6.54 18.22 7.63
N ILE A 110 -7.76 18.05 8.14
CA ILE A 110 -8.85 17.41 7.39
C ILE A 110 -9.31 18.32 6.26
N THR A 111 -9.51 19.60 6.54
CA THR A 111 -9.93 20.58 5.53
C THR A 111 -8.86 20.76 4.44
N SER A 112 -7.58 20.79 4.80
CA SER A 112 -6.48 20.91 3.84
C SER A 112 -6.23 19.61 3.06
N ALA A 113 -6.49 18.44 3.61
CA ALA A 113 -6.40 17.16 2.90
C ALA A 113 -7.54 16.99 1.89
N VAL A 114 -8.76 17.38 2.23
CA VAL A 114 -9.93 17.40 1.33
C VAL A 114 -9.71 18.40 0.19
N VAL A 115 -9.15 19.56 0.48
CA VAL A 115 -8.85 20.59 -0.54
C VAL A 115 -7.64 20.22 -1.40
N ARG A 116 -6.69 19.39 -0.89
CA ARG A 116 -5.44 19.02 -1.59
C ARG A 116 -5.46 17.68 -2.30
N GLY A 117 -6.54 16.93 -2.29
CA GLY A 117 -6.56 15.63 -2.95
C GLY A 117 -7.56 14.64 -2.37
N GLY A 118 -8.22 14.99 -1.25
CA GLY A 118 -9.35 14.19 -0.74
C GLY A 118 -9.00 12.81 -0.20
N THR A 119 -7.77 12.58 0.28
CA THR A 119 -7.40 11.32 0.92
C THR A 119 -7.97 11.24 2.32
N LEU A 120 -8.84 10.26 2.56
CA LEU A 120 -9.33 9.90 3.89
C LEU A 120 -8.39 8.85 4.49
N GLU A 121 -7.67 9.23 5.54
CA GLU A 121 -6.88 8.28 6.34
C GLU A 121 -7.74 7.76 7.49
N HIS A 122 -8.07 6.48 7.48
CA HIS A 122 -8.75 5.78 8.55
C HIS A 122 -7.80 4.77 9.19
N ILE A 123 -7.67 4.86 10.51
CA ILE A 123 -6.94 3.85 11.26
C ILE A 123 -7.97 2.84 11.77
N LEU A 124 -7.97 1.66 11.17
CA LEU A 124 -8.73 0.54 11.69
C LEU A 124 -7.94 -0.04 12.87
N LYS A 125 -8.46 0.11 14.06
CA LYS A 125 -7.91 -0.52 15.25
C LYS A 125 -8.69 -1.80 15.50
N PHE A 126 -7.99 -2.90 15.48
CA PHE A 126 -8.52 -4.18 15.88
C PHE A 126 -8.28 -4.35 17.38
N PHE A 127 -9.35 -4.45 18.16
CA PHE A 127 -9.29 -4.70 19.60
C PHE A 127 -9.79 -6.12 19.84
N PRO A 128 -8.99 -7.00 20.46
CA PRO A 128 -9.46 -8.32 20.80
C PRO A 128 -10.51 -8.22 21.91
N ASN A 129 -11.67 -8.86 21.73
CA ASN A 129 -12.58 -9.10 22.84
C ASN A 129 -11.90 -9.98 23.88
N ARG A 130 -12.19 -9.77 25.17
CA ARG A 130 -11.45 -10.26 26.34
C ARG A 130 -11.48 -11.77 26.58
N GLU A 131 -11.89 -12.60 25.62
CA GLU A 131 -11.95 -14.05 25.82
C GLU A 131 -10.71 -14.76 25.32
N ASN A 132 -10.24 -15.69 26.14
CA ASN A 132 -9.00 -16.48 26.07
C ASN A 132 -8.70 -17.07 24.68
N ASN A 133 -8.04 -16.32 23.82
CA ASN A 133 -7.50 -16.85 22.59
C ASN A 133 -5.98 -16.73 22.59
N GLN A 134 -5.28 -17.76 22.17
CA GLN A 134 -3.83 -17.88 22.14
C GLN A 134 -3.14 -16.70 21.43
N TYR A 135 -3.82 -16.07 20.46
CA TYR A 135 -3.33 -14.92 19.70
C TYR A 135 -3.72 -13.55 20.29
N ASN A 136 -4.50 -13.48 21.37
CA ASN A 136 -4.94 -12.21 21.96
C ASN A 136 -3.78 -11.29 22.33
N TYR A 137 -2.66 -11.82 22.72
CA TYR A 137 -1.44 -11.08 23.05
C TYR A 137 -0.82 -10.45 21.79
N LEU A 138 -0.74 -11.18 20.68
CA LEU A 138 -0.16 -10.69 19.42
C LEU A 138 -1.10 -9.69 18.73
N LEU A 139 -2.40 -9.94 18.77
CA LEU A 139 -3.42 -9.07 18.18
C LEU A 139 -3.48 -7.68 18.84
N LYS A 140 -3.14 -7.56 20.13
CA LYS A 140 -3.05 -6.25 20.80
C LYS A 140 -2.04 -5.29 20.16
N LYS A 141 -1.05 -5.81 19.42
CA LYS A 141 0.00 -5.04 18.75
C LYS A 141 -0.31 -4.78 17.28
N ILE A 142 -1.33 -5.40 16.71
CA ILE A 142 -1.65 -5.29 15.31
C ILE A 142 -2.49 -4.04 15.07
N LYS A 143 -1.99 -3.17 14.18
CA LYS A 143 -2.71 -2.03 13.64
C LYS A 143 -2.62 -2.11 12.12
N ILE A 144 -3.77 -2.09 11.47
CA ILE A 144 -3.85 -2.00 10.01
C ILE A 144 -4.42 -0.63 9.68
N LYS A 145 -3.67 0.17 8.96
CA LYS A 145 -4.17 1.43 8.42
C LYS A 145 -4.93 1.15 7.14
N PHE A 146 -5.95 1.94 6.95
CA PHE A 146 -6.80 1.90 5.78
C PHE A 146 -6.90 3.32 5.21
N ASN A 147 -6.42 3.49 4.00
CA ASN A 147 -6.41 4.78 3.31
C ASN A 147 -7.28 4.67 2.06
N VAL A 148 -8.16 5.63 1.84
CA VAL A 148 -8.97 5.73 0.62
C VAL A 148 -8.76 7.12 0.02
N ASP A 149 -8.21 7.15 -1.18
CA ASP A 149 -8.18 8.36 -2.00
C ASP A 149 -9.55 8.57 -2.62
N ILE A 150 -10.28 9.60 -2.17
CA ILE A 150 -11.64 9.90 -2.62
C ILE A 150 -11.70 10.86 -3.82
N ASN A 151 -10.54 11.39 -4.22
CA ASN A 151 -10.40 12.26 -5.40
C ASN A 151 -9.12 11.91 -6.17
N PRO A 152 -8.98 10.67 -6.65
CA PRO A 152 -7.77 10.24 -7.33
C PRO A 152 -7.60 10.95 -8.67
N PRO A 153 -6.37 11.30 -9.07
CA PRO A 153 -6.07 11.75 -10.43
C PRO A 153 -6.45 10.68 -11.45
N SER A 154 -6.94 11.12 -12.60
CA SER A 154 -7.31 10.25 -13.72
C SER A 154 -6.11 9.53 -14.37
N GLY A 155 -6.37 8.53 -15.19
CA GLY A 155 -5.39 7.81 -15.98
C GLY A 155 -4.94 6.48 -15.37
N ALA A 156 -5.53 6.04 -14.24
CA ALA A 156 -5.24 4.72 -13.69
C ALA A 156 -5.90 3.61 -14.52
N ASN A 157 -5.16 2.53 -14.76
CA ASN A 157 -5.67 1.29 -15.31
C ASN A 157 -5.91 0.28 -14.21
N TYR A 158 -6.89 -0.59 -14.42
CA TYR A 158 -7.33 -1.56 -13.42
C TYR A 158 -7.32 -2.97 -13.99
N GLU A 159 -7.09 -3.94 -13.10
CA GLU A 159 -7.29 -5.36 -13.38
C GLU A 159 -8.07 -6.02 -12.25
N TYR A 160 -8.61 -7.22 -12.51
CA TYR A 160 -9.27 -8.01 -11.48
C TYR A 160 -8.38 -9.20 -11.09
N LYS A 161 -8.20 -9.38 -9.81
CA LYS A 161 -7.50 -10.52 -9.22
C LYS A 161 -8.46 -11.34 -8.36
N TYR A 162 -8.19 -12.63 -8.27
CA TYR A 162 -8.96 -13.56 -7.48
C TYR A 162 -8.11 -14.16 -6.38
N LYS A 163 -8.68 -14.28 -5.19
CA LYS A 163 -8.11 -15.02 -4.07
C LYS A 163 -9.04 -16.14 -3.69
N LEU A 164 -8.48 -17.30 -3.37
CA LEU A 164 -9.25 -18.47 -2.91
C LEU A 164 -9.35 -18.51 -1.38
N LEU A 165 -8.39 -17.92 -0.68
CA LEU A 165 -8.36 -17.81 0.77
C LEU A 165 -8.45 -16.32 1.16
N PRO A 166 -9.09 -16.03 2.29
CA PRO A 166 -9.75 -16.94 3.24
C PRO A 166 -11.03 -17.59 2.71
N SER A 167 -11.65 -17.01 1.70
CA SER A 167 -12.78 -17.52 0.89
C SER A 167 -12.66 -16.98 -0.54
N PRO A 168 -13.23 -17.64 -1.55
CA PRO A 168 -13.18 -17.15 -2.93
C PRO A 168 -13.78 -15.75 -3.05
N HIS A 169 -12.98 -14.79 -3.55
CA HIS A 169 -13.41 -13.41 -3.76
C HIS A 169 -12.60 -12.75 -4.87
N GLN A 170 -13.17 -11.70 -5.45
CA GLN A 170 -12.59 -10.88 -6.49
C GLN A 170 -12.22 -9.50 -5.93
N ILE A 171 -11.11 -8.95 -6.39
CA ILE A 171 -10.62 -7.63 -6.01
C ILE A 171 -10.24 -6.87 -7.27
N ARG A 172 -10.71 -5.62 -7.41
CA ARG A 172 -10.18 -4.71 -8.41
C ARG A 172 -8.92 -4.07 -7.86
N ILE A 173 -7.84 -4.14 -8.62
CA ILE A 173 -6.56 -3.54 -8.28
C ILE A 173 -6.06 -2.63 -9.40
N TYR A 174 -5.15 -1.74 -9.10
CA TYR A 174 -4.36 -1.07 -10.14
C TYR A 174 -3.52 -2.11 -10.89
N ASP A 175 -3.40 -1.96 -12.22
CA ASP A 175 -2.45 -2.76 -12.98
C ASP A 175 -0.99 -2.44 -12.57
N MET A 176 -0.04 -3.27 -12.99
CA MET A 176 1.37 -3.10 -12.63
C MET A 176 1.93 -1.74 -13.06
N SER A 177 1.53 -1.23 -14.23
CA SER A 177 2.01 0.05 -14.76
C SER A 177 1.51 1.23 -13.93
N SER A 178 0.26 1.17 -13.45
CA SER A 178 -0.34 2.18 -12.57
C SER A 178 0.19 2.10 -11.14
N LEU A 179 0.47 0.89 -10.63
CA LEU A 179 1.16 0.68 -9.35
C LEU A 179 2.56 1.31 -9.38
N PHE A 180 3.29 1.13 -10.49
CA PHE A 180 4.61 1.72 -10.67
C PHE A 180 4.54 3.25 -10.71
N ALA A 181 3.61 3.83 -11.48
CA ALA A 181 3.38 5.28 -11.50
C ALA A 181 3.12 5.84 -10.10
N GLY A 182 2.30 5.17 -9.29
CA GLY A 182 2.06 5.53 -7.90
C GLY A 182 3.32 5.51 -7.03
N LYS A 183 4.21 4.55 -7.26
CA LYS A 183 5.48 4.43 -6.54
C LYS A 183 6.47 5.52 -6.96
N ILE A 184 6.59 5.79 -8.25
CA ILE A 184 7.42 6.89 -8.77
C ILE A 184 6.94 8.24 -8.22
N HIS A 185 5.62 8.48 -8.20
CA HIS A 185 5.06 9.67 -7.58
C HIS A 185 5.49 9.81 -6.12
N ALA A 186 5.42 8.72 -5.33
CA ALA A 186 5.85 8.74 -3.94
C ALA A 186 7.35 9.08 -3.80
N ILE A 187 8.21 8.55 -4.66
CA ILE A 187 9.65 8.87 -4.68
C ILE A 187 9.87 10.36 -4.99
N LEU A 188 9.25 10.89 -6.03
CA LEU A 188 9.46 12.27 -6.48
C LEU A 188 8.90 13.30 -5.49
N CYS A 189 7.68 13.10 -5.01
CA CYS A 189 6.97 14.10 -4.20
C CYS A 189 7.32 14.06 -2.71
N ARG A 190 7.96 12.99 -2.21
CA ARG A 190 8.36 12.89 -0.81
C ARG A 190 9.49 13.86 -0.48
N ASN A 191 9.39 14.49 0.71
CA ASN A 191 10.51 15.23 1.27
C ASN A 191 11.46 14.26 2.02
N TRP A 192 12.48 13.79 1.31
CA TRP A 192 13.46 12.82 1.82
C TRP A 192 14.35 13.35 2.98
N LYS A 193 14.43 14.66 3.16
CA LYS A 193 15.12 15.26 4.31
C LYS A 193 14.36 15.15 5.63
N ILE A 194 13.02 14.98 5.54
CA ILE A 194 12.15 14.90 6.73
C ILE A 194 11.72 13.46 6.98
N ARG A 195 11.51 12.68 5.92
CA ARG A 195 10.98 11.33 6.01
C ARG A 195 11.56 10.46 4.91
N VAL A 196 12.58 9.72 5.26
CA VAL A 196 13.13 8.68 4.40
C VAL A 196 12.18 7.47 4.39
N LYS A 197 12.02 6.85 3.22
CA LYS A 197 11.20 5.66 3.01
C LYS A 197 11.88 4.71 2.05
N GLY A 198 12.85 3.95 2.55
CA GLY A 198 13.60 2.96 1.77
C GLY A 198 12.72 1.94 1.06
N ARG A 199 11.54 1.64 1.62
CA ARG A 199 10.55 0.77 0.96
C ARG A 199 10.11 1.26 -0.42
N ASP A 200 10.10 2.58 -0.68
CA ASP A 200 9.76 3.11 -2.00
C ASP A 200 10.87 2.83 -3.01
N LEU A 201 12.14 2.85 -2.59
CA LEU A 201 13.29 2.45 -3.41
C LEU A 201 13.31 0.94 -3.67
N TYR A 202 12.99 0.13 -2.66
CA TYR A 202 12.88 -1.32 -2.81
C TYR A 202 11.84 -1.70 -3.87
N ASP A 203 10.66 -1.06 -3.80
CA ASP A 203 9.59 -1.28 -4.78
C ASP A 203 9.99 -0.80 -6.18
N TYR A 204 10.76 0.30 -6.28
CA TYR A 204 11.27 0.78 -7.57
C TYR A 204 12.16 -0.26 -8.25
N VAL A 205 13.11 -0.85 -7.50
CA VAL A 205 13.95 -1.95 -8.02
C VAL A 205 13.10 -3.15 -8.42
N PHE A 206 12.08 -3.50 -7.63
CA PHE A 206 11.16 -4.60 -7.95
C PHE A 206 10.45 -4.39 -9.30
N PHE A 207 9.93 -3.19 -9.58
CA PHE A 207 9.26 -2.91 -10.84
C PHE A 207 10.20 -3.01 -12.04
N LEU A 208 11.42 -2.47 -11.93
CA LEU A 208 12.42 -2.56 -13.00
C LEU A 208 12.87 -4.02 -13.23
N ALA A 209 13.09 -4.78 -12.17
CA ALA A 209 13.46 -6.20 -12.27
C ALA A 209 12.37 -7.06 -12.95
N ASN A 210 11.11 -6.62 -12.88
CA ASN A 210 9.98 -7.24 -13.58
C ASN A 210 9.69 -6.61 -14.95
N HIS A 211 10.58 -5.77 -15.48
CA HIS A 211 10.42 -5.09 -16.77
C HIS A 211 9.05 -4.38 -16.90
N THR A 212 8.60 -3.76 -15.83
CA THR A 212 7.30 -3.09 -15.80
C THR A 212 7.40 -1.72 -16.46
N SER A 213 6.60 -1.48 -17.49
CA SER A 213 6.44 -0.14 -18.08
C SER A 213 5.69 0.78 -17.12
N VAL A 214 5.98 2.08 -17.15
CA VAL A 214 5.29 3.06 -16.32
C VAL A 214 4.05 3.63 -17.02
N ASN A 215 2.94 3.80 -16.29
CA ASN A 215 1.78 4.53 -16.79
C ASN A 215 2.08 6.04 -16.79
N LEU A 216 2.52 6.56 -17.95
CA LEU A 216 2.94 7.96 -18.11
C LEU A 216 1.80 8.95 -17.92
N GLU A 217 0.58 8.59 -18.30
CA GLU A 217 -0.60 9.45 -18.11
C GLU A 217 -0.89 9.63 -16.61
N LEU A 218 -0.97 8.52 -15.88
CA LEU A 218 -1.25 8.56 -14.44
C LEU A 218 -0.16 9.31 -13.67
N ILE A 219 1.13 9.05 -13.95
CA ILE A 219 2.21 9.76 -13.24
C ILE A 219 2.19 11.25 -13.53
N LYS A 220 1.96 11.66 -14.78
CA LYS A 220 1.80 13.06 -15.13
C LYS A 220 0.68 13.72 -14.32
N ASN A 221 -0.51 13.10 -14.31
CA ASN A 221 -1.67 13.64 -13.59
C ASN A 221 -1.44 13.72 -12.07
N LYS A 222 -0.77 12.72 -11.50
CA LYS A 222 -0.37 12.75 -10.08
C LYS A 222 0.63 13.85 -9.75
N LEU A 223 1.61 14.10 -10.62
CA LEU A 223 2.61 15.16 -10.43
C LEU A 223 1.96 16.55 -10.55
N ILE A 224 1.02 16.73 -11.48
CA ILE A 224 0.22 17.97 -11.61
C ILE A 224 -0.62 18.18 -10.35
N ALA A 225 -1.37 17.18 -9.90
CA ALA A 225 -2.21 17.25 -8.71
C ALA A 225 -1.42 17.58 -7.43
N SER A 226 -0.14 17.22 -7.39
CA SER A 226 0.78 17.53 -6.29
C SER A 226 1.54 18.84 -6.47
N ASN A 227 1.24 19.63 -7.52
CA ASN A 227 1.97 20.85 -7.90
C ASN A 227 3.50 20.63 -8.08
N TYR A 228 3.90 19.43 -8.52
CA TYR A 228 5.29 19.08 -8.75
C TYR A 228 5.76 19.51 -10.15
N ILE A 229 4.87 19.47 -11.14
CA ILE A 229 5.09 19.96 -12.49
C ILE A 229 3.94 20.88 -12.91
N ASP A 230 4.24 21.80 -13.85
CA ASP A 230 3.21 22.67 -14.45
C ASP A 230 2.30 21.85 -15.39
N PRO A 231 0.96 22.04 -15.36
CA PRO A 231 0.02 21.36 -16.25
C PRO A 231 0.33 21.50 -17.75
N ASN A 232 0.91 22.63 -18.15
CA ASN A 232 1.23 22.92 -19.55
C ASN A 232 2.62 22.43 -19.98
N SER A 233 3.41 21.84 -19.05
CA SER A 233 4.73 21.31 -19.38
C SER A 233 4.64 20.07 -20.26
N SER A 234 5.56 19.94 -21.21
CA SER A 234 5.76 18.66 -21.90
C SER A 234 6.25 17.61 -20.90
N PHE A 235 5.67 16.41 -20.96
CA PHE A 235 6.03 15.33 -20.07
C PHE A 235 6.08 14.01 -20.83
N ASP A 236 7.25 13.40 -20.83
CA ASP A 236 7.54 12.12 -21.46
C ASP A 236 8.47 11.28 -20.57
N ILE A 237 8.87 10.12 -21.05
CA ILE A 237 9.75 9.21 -20.32
C ILE A 237 11.14 9.81 -20.05
N LEU A 238 11.65 10.65 -20.97
CA LEU A 238 12.97 11.29 -20.80
C LEU A 238 12.93 12.36 -19.71
N VAL A 239 11.84 13.13 -19.65
CA VAL A 239 11.60 14.09 -18.56
C VAL A 239 11.50 13.34 -17.23
N LEU A 240 10.76 12.24 -17.18
CA LEU A 240 10.60 11.45 -15.97
C LEU A 240 11.94 10.88 -15.46
N LYS A 241 12.78 10.33 -16.35
CA LYS A 241 14.14 9.86 -16.02
C LYS A 241 14.98 10.98 -15.40
N LYS A 242 14.99 12.17 -16.02
CA LYS A 242 15.73 13.32 -15.49
C LYS A 242 15.27 13.71 -14.08
N LEU A 243 13.96 13.73 -13.82
CA LEU A 243 13.40 14.03 -12.51
C LEU A 243 13.83 12.99 -11.46
N LEU A 244 13.81 11.71 -11.81
CA LEU A 244 14.23 10.62 -10.92
C LEU A 244 15.73 10.70 -10.61
N ILE A 245 16.59 10.89 -11.62
CA ILE A 245 18.05 11.04 -11.44
C ILE A 245 18.35 12.20 -10.51
N ALA A 246 17.71 13.36 -10.72
CA ALA A 246 17.86 14.51 -9.85
C ALA A 246 17.39 14.21 -8.42
N LYS A 247 16.34 13.40 -8.26
CA LYS A 247 15.82 13.01 -6.94
C LYS A 247 16.76 12.06 -6.22
N PHE A 248 17.33 11.08 -6.91
CA PHE A 248 18.24 10.09 -6.34
C PHE A 248 19.54 10.72 -5.79
N SER A 249 19.98 11.86 -6.32
CA SER A 249 21.12 12.60 -5.77
C SER A 249 20.87 13.25 -4.39
N MET A 250 19.61 13.32 -3.95
CA MET A 250 19.22 13.97 -2.69
C MET A 250 18.91 12.97 -1.55
N ILE A 251 19.01 11.65 -1.83
CA ILE A 251 18.60 10.60 -0.90
C ILE A 251 19.75 10.22 0.00
N ASP A 252 19.47 10.14 1.30
CA ASP A 252 20.36 9.45 2.26
C ASP A 252 20.14 7.95 2.17
N TYR A 253 21.06 7.26 1.48
CA TYR A 253 20.97 5.82 1.27
C TYR A 253 21.21 5.01 2.54
N LYS A 254 21.89 5.57 3.55
CA LYS A 254 22.06 4.89 4.84
C LYS A 254 20.70 4.82 5.56
N GLU A 255 20.03 5.96 5.72
CA GLU A 255 18.69 5.99 6.31
C GLU A 255 17.67 5.18 5.50
N ALA A 256 17.78 5.19 4.17
CA ALA A 256 16.88 4.40 3.31
C ALA A 256 17.03 2.90 3.54
N LYS A 257 18.28 2.41 3.70
CA LYS A 257 18.55 1.01 4.04
C LYS A 257 17.98 0.65 5.41
N GLU A 258 18.18 1.51 6.42
CA GLU A 258 17.66 1.32 7.77
C GLU A 258 16.12 1.26 7.82
N ASP A 259 15.41 2.10 7.02
CA ASP A 259 13.93 2.09 6.96
C ASP A 259 13.38 0.79 6.37
N VAL A 260 14.06 0.18 5.40
CA VAL A 260 13.54 -1.02 4.73
C VAL A 260 13.89 -2.33 5.45
N LEU A 261 14.98 -2.38 6.21
CA LEU A 261 15.48 -3.58 6.90
C LEU A 261 14.39 -4.37 7.66
N PRO A 262 13.49 -3.75 8.44
CA PRO A 262 12.48 -4.49 9.20
C PRO A 262 11.43 -5.21 8.33
N PHE A 263 11.39 -4.94 7.02
CA PHE A 263 10.38 -5.44 6.10
C PHE A 263 10.87 -6.52 5.14
N ILE A 264 12.18 -6.73 5.05
CA ILE A 264 12.81 -7.66 4.11
C ILE A 264 13.49 -8.81 4.83
N LYS A 265 13.63 -9.95 4.13
CA LYS A 265 14.34 -11.11 4.64
C LYS A 265 15.79 -11.18 4.18
N ASP A 266 16.05 -10.80 2.93
CA ASP A 266 17.38 -10.72 2.35
C ASP A 266 17.85 -9.26 2.26
N PHE A 267 18.81 -8.91 3.10
CA PHE A 267 19.39 -7.57 3.17
C PHE A 267 20.68 -7.42 2.35
N GLN A 268 21.18 -8.49 1.71
CA GLN A 268 22.42 -8.42 0.92
C GLN A 268 22.24 -7.53 -0.32
N SER A 269 21.05 -7.53 -0.91
CA SER A 269 20.70 -6.67 -2.05
C SER A 269 20.85 -5.18 -1.74
N LEU A 270 20.73 -4.78 -0.47
CA LEU A 270 20.91 -3.38 -0.06
C LEU A 270 22.36 -2.89 -0.17
N ASN A 271 23.34 -3.79 -0.28
CA ASN A 271 24.75 -3.39 -0.43
C ASN A 271 25.00 -2.64 -1.75
N LEU A 272 24.18 -2.89 -2.77
CA LEU A 272 24.25 -2.20 -4.06
C LEU A 272 23.69 -0.78 -4.01
N TRP A 273 22.86 -0.45 -3.01
CA TRP A 273 22.15 0.82 -2.98
C TRP A 273 23.08 2.02 -2.84
N SER A 274 23.18 2.78 -3.90
CA SER A 274 23.93 4.03 -4.02
C SER A 274 23.25 4.93 -5.04
N GLN A 275 23.63 6.19 -5.09
CA GLN A 275 23.18 7.11 -6.14
C GLN A 275 23.43 6.54 -7.53
N ASP A 276 24.66 6.08 -7.78
CA ASP A 276 25.06 5.54 -9.09
C ASP A 276 24.23 4.32 -9.47
N PHE A 277 23.96 3.42 -8.52
CA PHE A 277 23.10 2.28 -8.77
C PHE A 277 21.70 2.71 -9.23
N PHE A 278 21.03 3.62 -8.50
CA PHE A 278 19.68 4.05 -8.85
C PHE A 278 19.66 4.87 -10.14
N CYS A 279 20.66 5.70 -10.41
CA CYS A 279 20.79 6.40 -11.68
C CYS A 279 20.95 5.41 -12.85
N ASN A 280 21.81 4.42 -12.72
CA ASN A 280 22.07 3.45 -13.79
C ASN A 280 20.82 2.61 -14.11
N ILE A 281 20.14 2.05 -13.11
CA ILE A 281 18.92 1.25 -13.36
C ILE A 281 17.76 2.07 -13.91
N THR A 282 17.78 3.40 -13.73
CA THR A 282 16.75 4.30 -14.28
C THR A 282 16.84 4.38 -15.80
N GLU A 283 17.96 4.06 -16.40
CA GLU A 283 18.07 3.98 -17.87
C GLU A 283 17.18 2.90 -18.47
N ASP A 284 16.88 1.84 -17.73
CA ASP A 284 15.97 0.76 -18.16
C ASP A 284 14.48 1.12 -18.05
N LEU A 285 14.13 2.28 -17.45
CA LEU A 285 12.74 2.72 -17.31
C LEU A 285 12.12 3.00 -18.68
N HIS A 286 10.93 2.48 -18.93
CA HIS A 286 10.20 2.60 -20.20
C HIS A 286 8.69 2.70 -20.01
#